data_621da3643d8c7b91a0ceb2835e034e76
#
_entry.id   621da3643d8c7b91a0ceb2835e034e76
#
_cell.length_a   1.000
_cell.length_b   1.000
_cell.length_c   1.000
_cell.angle_alpha   90.00
_cell.angle_beta   90.00
_cell.angle_gamma   90.00
#
_symmetry.space_group_name_H-M   'P 1'
#
loop_
_entity.id
_entity.type
_entity.pdbx_description
1 polymer ?
#
loop_
_entity_poly.entity_id
_entity_poly.type
_entity_poly.pdbx_seq_one_letter_code
_entity_poly.pdbx_strand_id
1 'polypeptide(L)'
;MDKAEYIHIATKHREDLYRFAVRYTADGDSALDAVQDALVALWTRHSEVEADKAKGWLIRVIYRQLVDKHRREERFRILAPELVQDEWYNQHDNFELHDAMQQALAQLPEQHRAILLMKDLEGYHYKEIAELTGLDESQVTGILYRARVSLKKAYIKLNTIKQHTI
;
A
#
# COMPACT_ATOMS: atom_id res chain seq x y z
N MET A 1 -23.20 11.89 0.37
CA MET A 1 -22.37 12.40 -0.76
C MET A 1 -23.17 12.30 -2.04
N ASP A 2 -23.25 13.40 -2.78
CA ASP A 2 -23.91 13.42 -4.08
C ASP A 2 -22.96 13.05 -5.24
N LYS A 3 -23.48 13.03 -6.48
CA LYS A 3 -22.68 12.66 -7.67
C LYS A 3 -21.53 13.64 -7.94
N ALA A 4 -21.76 14.93 -7.71
CA ALA A 4 -20.74 15.96 -7.97
C ALA A 4 -19.62 15.88 -6.94
N GLU A 5 -19.98 15.69 -5.68
CA GLU A 5 -19.01 15.43 -4.59
C GLU A 5 -18.18 14.16 -4.84
N TYR A 6 -18.82 13.08 -5.29
CA TYR A 6 -18.10 11.85 -5.65
C TYR A 6 -17.07 12.08 -6.76
N ILE A 7 -17.48 12.74 -7.85
CA ILE A 7 -16.58 13.04 -8.97
C ILE A 7 -15.42 13.91 -8.51
N HIS A 8 -15.69 14.91 -7.68
CA HIS A 8 -14.66 15.78 -7.12
C HIS A 8 -13.65 14.98 -6.29
N ILE A 9 -14.12 14.13 -5.38
CA ILE A 9 -13.29 13.29 -4.52
C ILE A 9 -12.45 12.30 -5.33
N ALA A 10 -13.08 11.60 -6.28
CA ALA A 10 -12.42 10.65 -7.15
C ALA A 10 -11.28 11.31 -7.95
N THR A 11 -11.57 12.47 -8.56
CA THR A 11 -10.58 13.21 -9.35
C THR A 11 -9.44 13.74 -8.47
N LYS A 12 -9.78 14.34 -7.33
CA LYS A 12 -8.82 14.96 -6.41
C LYS A 12 -7.84 13.97 -5.81
N HIS A 13 -8.29 12.78 -5.45
CA HIS A 13 -7.50 11.82 -4.68
C HIS A 13 -6.95 10.65 -5.48
N ARG A 14 -7.31 10.50 -6.76
CA ARG A 14 -6.91 9.37 -7.59
C ARG A 14 -5.40 9.13 -7.61
N GLU A 15 -4.62 10.19 -7.79
CA GLU A 15 -3.15 10.07 -7.85
C GLU A 15 -2.55 9.67 -6.50
N ASP A 16 -3.04 10.24 -5.41
CA ASP A 16 -2.59 9.89 -4.06
C ASP A 16 -2.90 8.42 -3.74
N LEU A 17 -4.11 7.97 -4.07
CA LEU A 17 -4.53 6.58 -3.88
C LEU A 17 -3.67 5.61 -4.70
N TYR A 18 -3.41 5.94 -5.94
CA TYR A 18 -2.55 5.14 -6.81
C TYR A 18 -1.11 5.08 -6.28
N ARG A 19 -0.56 6.21 -5.86
CA ARG A 19 0.78 6.29 -5.27
C ARG A 19 0.91 5.43 -4.02
N PHE A 20 -0.07 5.50 -3.13
CA PHE A 20 -0.13 4.63 -1.96
C PHE A 20 -0.16 3.15 -2.37
N ALA A 21 -1.07 2.79 -3.26
CA ALA A 21 -1.24 1.41 -3.71
C ALA A 21 0.01 0.85 -4.40
N VAL A 22 0.63 1.59 -5.30
CA VAL A 22 1.82 1.13 -6.03
C VAL A 22 3.05 1.05 -5.13
N ARG A 23 3.21 1.96 -4.19
CA ARG A 23 4.28 1.88 -3.18
C ARG A 23 4.11 0.68 -2.25
N TYR A 24 2.86 0.29 -2.00
CA TYR A 24 2.54 -0.89 -1.20
C TYR A 24 2.76 -2.20 -1.96
N THR A 25 2.24 -2.33 -3.18
CA THR A 25 2.28 -3.58 -3.96
C THR A 25 3.53 -3.76 -4.80
N ALA A 26 4.19 -2.68 -5.18
CA ALA A 26 5.23 -2.65 -6.22
C ALA A 26 4.75 -3.16 -7.59
N ASP A 27 3.44 -3.20 -7.82
CA ASP A 27 2.81 -3.66 -9.07
C ASP A 27 1.74 -2.66 -9.51
N GLY A 28 1.98 -2.02 -10.65
CA GLY A 28 1.11 -0.98 -11.19
C GLY A 28 -0.29 -1.47 -11.55
N ASP A 29 -0.40 -2.68 -12.09
CA ASP A 29 -1.69 -3.27 -12.48
C ASP A 29 -2.54 -3.60 -11.24
N SER A 30 -1.95 -4.22 -10.22
CA SER A 30 -2.63 -4.48 -8.96
C SER A 30 -3.03 -3.20 -8.23
N ALA A 31 -2.18 -2.18 -8.28
CA ALA A 31 -2.48 -0.88 -7.69
C ALA A 31 -3.65 -0.19 -8.39
N LEU A 32 -3.66 -0.22 -9.72
CA LEU A 32 -4.74 0.38 -10.51
C LEU A 32 -6.07 -0.33 -10.26
N ASP A 33 -6.09 -1.64 -10.24
CA ASP A 33 -7.27 -2.44 -9.93
C ASP A 33 -7.82 -2.12 -8.54
N ALA A 34 -6.96 -2.07 -7.53
CA ALA A 34 -7.36 -1.74 -6.17
C ALA A 34 -7.98 -0.34 -6.04
N VAL A 35 -7.42 0.64 -6.74
CA VAL A 35 -7.96 2.00 -6.77
C VAL A 35 -9.32 2.05 -7.48
N GLN A 36 -9.45 1.39 -8.61
CA GLN A 36 -10.71 1.32 -9.35
C GLN A 36 -11.81 0.64 -8.53
N ASP A 37 -11.52 -0.50 -7.93
CA ASP A 37 -12.46 -1.23 -7.07
C ASP A 37 -12.88 -0.40 -5.85
N ALA A 38 -11.94 0.32 -5.24
CA ALA A 38 -12.24 1.19 -4.11
C ALA A 38 -13.17 2.36 -4.52
N LEU A 39 -12.94 2.94 -5.70
CA LEU A 39 -13.80 4.02 -6.23
C LEU A 39 -15.22 3.50 -6.56
N VAL A 40 -15.34 2.31 -7.13
CA VAL A 40 -16.64 1.65 -7.36
C VAL A 40 -17.34 1.36 -6.03
N ALA A 41 -16.61 0.86 -5.04
CA ALA A 41 -17.15 0.63 -3.70
C ALA A 41 -17.63 1.92 -3.04
N LEU A 42 -16.90 3.03 -3.21
CA LEU A 42 -17.32 4.34 -2.71
C LEU A 42 -18.60 4.80 -3.41
N TRP A 43 -18.72 4.64 -4.73
CA TRP A 43 -19.93 4.97 -5.47
C TRP A 43 -21.14 4.19 -4.97
N THR A 44 -20.96 2.90 -4.74
CA THR A 44 -22.03 2.02 -4.25
C THR A 44 -22.50 2.42 -2.84
N ARG A 45 -21.61 2.95 -2.01
CA ARG A 45 -21.86 3.34 -0.61
C ARG A 45 -21.84 4.85 -0.40
N HIS A 46 -22.01 5.64 -1.44
CA HIS A 46 -21.88 7.10 -1.36
C HIS A 46 -22.80 7.77 -0.34
N SER A 47 -23.95 7.20 -0.04
CA SER A 47 -24.87 7.69 0.99
C SER A 47 -24.39 7.43 2.44
N GLU A 48 -23.49 6.46 2.63
CA GLU A 48 -22.98 6.05 3.94
C GLU A 48 -21.67 6.75 4.32
N VAL A 49 -20.97 7.30 3.33
CA VAL A 49 -19.63 7.88 3.52
C VAL A 49 -19.71 9.41 3.42
N GLU A 50 -19.25 10.08 4.47
CA GLU A 50 -19.12 11.53 4.49
C GLU A 50 -17.98 11.99 3.58
N ALA A 51 -18.17 13.09 2.87
CA ALA A 51 -17.22 13.58 1.86
C ALA A 51 -15.81 13.87 2.44
N ASP A 52 -15.74 14.43 3.64
CA ASP A 52 -14.49 14.74 4.35
C ASP A 52 -13.73 13.48 4.82
N LYS A 53 -14.43 12.37 5.02
CA LYS A 53 -13.85 11.08 5.44
C LYS A 53 -13.57 10.14 4.26
N ALA A 54 -13.98 10.52 3.05
CA ALA A 54 -13.91 9.63 1.89
C ALA A 54 -12.49 9.20 1.53
N LYS A 55 -11.49 10.07 1.61
CA LYS A 55 -10.08 9.71 1.34
C LYS A 55 -9.60 8.61 2.30
N GLY A 56 -9.80 8.78 3.59
CA GLY A 56 -9.42 7.77 4.61
C GLY A 56 -10.18 6.45 4.39
N TRP A 57 -11.45 6.54 4.06
CA TRP A 57 -12.25 5.36 3.74
C TRP A 57 -11.70 4.60 2.51
N LEU A 58 -11.33 5.32 1.45
CA LEU A 58 -10.71 4.73 0.25
C LEU A 58 -9.37 4.07 0.57
N ILE A 59 -8.48 4.72 1.31
CA ILE A 59 -7.20 4.12 1.76
C ILE A 59 -7.45 2.83 2.54
N ARG A 60 -8.44 2.82 3.43
CA ARG A 60 -8.82 1.62 4.20
C ARG A 60 -9.30 0.48 3.30
N VAL A 61 -10.11 0.79 2.29
CA VAL A 61 -10.60 -0.22 1.33
C VAL A 61 -9.44 -0.79 0.52
N ILE A 62 -8.59 0.07 -0.03
CA ILE A 62 -7.39 -0.34 -0.77
C ILE A 62 -6.48 -1.22 0.09
N TYR A 63 -6.16 -0.77 1.30
CA TYR A 63 -5.33 -1.53 2.23
C TYR A 63 -5.89 -2.93 2.49
N ARG A 64 -7.18 -3.04 2.79
CA ARG A 64 -7.82 -4.34 3.04
C ARG A 64 -7.78 -5.25 1.82
N GLN A 65 -8.10 -4.73 0.64
CA GLN A 65 -8.05 -5.50 -0.60
C GLN A 65 -6.67 -6.04 -0.91
N LEU A 66 -5.65 -5.20 -0.75
CA LEU A 66 -4.26 -5.57 -1.01
C LEU A 66 -3.72 -6.58 0.00
N VAL A 67 -4.05 -6.42 1.29
CA VAL A 67 -3.71 -7.41 2.33
C VAL A 67 -4.38 -8.74 2.06
N ASP A 68 -5.67 -8.76 1.73
CA ASP A 68 -6.39 -9.99 1.44
C ASP A 68 -5.87 -10.68 0.19
N LYS A 69 -5.53 -9.91 -0.85
CA LYS A 69 -4.89 -10.44 -2.06
C LYS A 69 -3.56 -11.12 -1.74
N HIS A 70 -2.70 -10.44 -1.01
CA HIS A 70 -1.39 -10.98 -0.64
C HIS A 70 -1.51 -12.24 0.21
N ARG A 71 -2.40 -12.27 1.19
CA ARG A 71 -2.66 -13.45 2.01
C ARG A 71 -3.14 -14.64 1.18
N ARG A 72 -3.99 -14.41 0.18
CA ARG A 72 -4.44 -15.46 -0.75
C ARG A 72 -3.31 -15.98 -1.61
N GLU A 73 -2.49 -15.11 -2.17
CA GLU A 73 -1.33 -15.46 -2.99
C GLU A 73 -0.28 -16.24 -2.19
N GLU A 74 -0.01 -15.84 -0.96
CA GLU A 74 0.92 -16.53 -0.09
C GLU A 74 0.40 -17.92 0.32
N ARG A 75 -0.89 -18.02 0.64
CA ARG A 75 -1.53 -19.32 0.92
C ARG A 75 -1.45 -20.25 -0.29
N PHE A 76 -1.72 -19.75 -1.48
CA PHE A 76 -1.58 -20.50 -2.73
C PHE A 76 -0.15 -20.99 -2.97
N ARG A 77 0.83 -20.14 -2.72
CA ARG A 77 2.26 -20.49 -2.81
C ARG A 77 2.66 -21.61 -1.86
N ILE A 78 2.12 -21.61 -0.65
CA ILE A 78 2.37 -22.66 0.36
C ILE A 78 1.69 -23.97 -0.02
N LEU A 79 0.44 -23.92 -0.51
CA LEU A 79 -0.38 -25.10 -0.80
C LEU A 79 -0.12 -25.74 -2.16
N ALA A 80 0.34 -24.97 -3.13
CA ALA A 80 0.58 -25.44 -4.51
C ALA A 80 1.87 -24.80 -5.09
N PRO A 81 3.05 -25.10 -4.51
CA PRO A 81 4.30 -24.48 -4.94
C PRO A 81 4.66 -24.79 -6.40
N GLU A 82 4.26 -25.95 -6.92
CA GLU A 82 4.48 -26.36 -8.32
C GLU A 82 3.65 -25.58 -9.33
N LEU A 83 2.58 -24.93 -8.92
CA LEU A 83 1.72 -24.08 -9.78
C LEU A 83 2.14 -22.61 -9.77
N VAL A 84 3.05 -22.25 -8.87
CA VAL A 84 3.66 -20.91 -8.84
C VAL A 84 4.68 -20.86 -9.96
N GLN A 85 4.29 -20.39 -11.13
CA GLN A 85 5.25 -20.01 -12.15
C GLN A 85 6.08 -18.84 -11.66
N ASP A 86 7.36 -18.81 -12.02
CA ASP A 86 8.30 -17.71 -11.69
C ASP A 86 7.90 -16.36 -12.33
N GLU A 87 6.65 -16.18 -12.72
CA GLU A 87 6.10 -14.90 -13.19
C GLU A 87 6.27 -13.77 -12.19
N TRP A 88 6.43 -14.10 -10.91
CA TRP A 88 6.75 -13.12 -9.87
C TRP A 88 8.07 -12.39 -10.09
N TYR A 89 9.04 -13.04 -10.69
CA TYR A 89 10.33 -12.41 -11.00
C TYR A 89 10.24 -11.49 -12.22
N ASN A 90 9.32 -11.75 -13.16
CA ASN A 90 9.19 -11.00 -14.40
C ASN A 90 8.18 -9.85 -14.34
N GLN A 91 7.18 -9.90 -13.43
CA GLN A 91 6.23 -8.79 -13.23
C GLN A 91 6.82 -7.64 -12.43
N HIS A 92 7.96 -7.86 -11.78
CA HIS A 92 8.66 -6.84 -11.01
C HIS A 92 9.66 -6.03 -11.82
N ASP A 93 9.69 -6.22 -13.13
CA ASP A 93 10.51 -5.44 -14.06
C ASP A 93 9.86 -4.08 -14.42
N ASN A 94 8.93 -3.63 -13.58
CA ASN A 94 8.36 -2.30 -13.68
C ASN A 94 9.40 -1.25 -13.25
N PHE A 95 9.47 -0.17 -14.01
CA PHE A 95 10.33 0.99 -13.81
C PHE A 95 10.43 1.47 -12.35
N GLU A 96 9.36 1.31 -11.58
CA GLU A 96 9.28 1.72 -10.17
C GLU A 96 10.04 0.81 -9.20
N LEU A 97 10.33 -0.43 -9.56
CA LEU A 97 11.13 -1.36 -8.75
C LEU A 97 12.64 -1.13 -8.83
N HIS A 98 13.10 -0.39 -9.83
CA HIS A 98 14.51 -0.02 -9.94
C HIS A 98 14.90 1.10 -8.96
N ASP A 99 13.95 1.77 -8.35
CA ASP A 99 14.18 2.72 -7.28
C ASP A 99 14.60 1.99 -5.98
N ALA A 100 15.75 2.36 -5.40
CA ALA A 100 16.25 1.78 -4.17
C ALA A 100 15.28 1.91 -3.00
N MET A 101 14.50 2.99 -2.96
CA MET A 101 13.46 3.18 -1.95
C MET A 101 12.34 2.16 -2.12
N GLN A 102 11.89 1.92 -3.33
CA GLN A 102 10.85 0.92 -3.61
C GLN A 102 11.32 -0.49 -3.27
N GLN A 103 12.56 -0.83 -3.59
CA GLN A 103 13.16 -2.12 -3.22
C GLN A 103 13.29 -2.27 -1.70
N ALA A 104 13.66 -1.20 -1.00
CA ALA A 104 13.73 -1.19 0.47
C ALA A 104 12.34 -1.37 1.11
N LEU A 105 11.32 -0.68 0.58
CA LEU A 105 9.93 -0.86 1.02
C LEU A 105 9.44 -2.30 0.83
N ALA A 106 9.79 -2.93 -0.28
CA ALA A 106 9.41 -4.31 -0.57
C ALA A 106 9.99 -5.33 0.43
N GLN A 107 11.09 -5.01 1.11
CA GLN A 107 11.69 -5.86 2.14
C GLN A 107 10.99 -5.77 3.50
N LEU A 108 10.15 -4.77 3.72
CA LEU A 108 9.40 -4.64 4.97
C LEU A 108 8.24 -5.65 5.02
N PRO A 109 7.91 -6.16 6.22
CA PRO A 109 6.64 -6.86 6.42
C PRO A 109 5.48 -5.99 5.95
N GLU A 110 4.45 -6.60 5.39
CA GLU A 110 3.31 -5.87 4.80
C GLU A 110 2.68 -4.84 5.71
N GLN A 111 2.38 -5.23 6.95
CA GLN A 111 1.76 -4.34 7.92
C GLN A 111 2.66 -3.16 8.25
N HIS A 112 3.97 -3.39 8.37
CA HIS A 112 4.96 -2.33 8.59
C HIS A 112 5.01 -1.35 7.41
N ARG A 113 5.01 -1.88 6.19
CA ARG A 113 5.01 -1.08 4.97
C ARG A 113 3.75 -0.22 4.87
N ALA A 114 2.58 -0.80 5.07
CA ALA A 114 1.31 -0.08 5.03
C ALA A 114 1.26 1.06 6.04
N ILE A 115 1.62 0.81 7.29
CA ILE A 115 1.60 1.82 8.36
C ILE A 115 2.61 2.93 8.09
N LEU A 116 3.81 2.57 7.60
CA LEU A 116 4.81 3.55 7.21
C LEU A 116 4.31 4.46 6.10
N LEU A 117 3.67 3.91 5.08
CA LEU A 117 3.10 4.68 3.97
C LEU A 117 1.94 5.57 4.42
N MET A 118 1.08 5.07 5.29
CA MET A 118 0.00 5.88 5.86
C MET A 118 0.53 7.08 6.63
N LYS A 119 1.60 6.90 7.40
CA LYS A 119 2.20 7.98 8.18
C LYS A 119 3.05 8.93 7.35
N ASP A 120 4.03 8.40 6.64
CA ASP A 120 5.09 9.21 6.05
C ASP A 120 4.75 9.67 4.62
N LEU A 121 3.93 8.95 3.88
CA LEU A 121 3.45 9.36 2.56
C LEU A 121 2.12 10.12 2.64
N GLU A 122 1.15 9.60 3.38
CA GLU A 122 -0.20 10.17 3.44
C GLU A 122 -0.42 11.15 4.59
N GLY A 123 0.47 11.18 5.56
CA GLY A 123 0.43 12.14 6.68
C GLY A 123 -0.64 11.88 7.74
N TYR A 124 -1.17 10.66 7.83
CA TYR A 124 -2.15 10.32 8.85
C TYR A 124 -1.56 10.38 10.26
N HIS A 125 -2.38 10.76 11.23
CA HIS A 125 -2.03 10.71 12.65
C HIS A 125 -2.10 9.28 13.19
N TYR A 126 -1.41 8.99 14.28
CA TYR A 126 -1.39 7.65 14.90
C TYR A 126 -2.79 7.11 15.20
N LYS A 127 -3.67 7.99 15.69
CA LYS A 127 -5.07 7.63 15.97
C LYS A 127 -5.83 7.21 14.70
N GLU A 128 -5.64 7.95 13.63
CA GLU A 128 -6.26 7.65 12.32
C GLU A 128 -5.76 6.33 11.75
N ILE A 129 -4.46 6.06 11.85
CA ILE A 129 -3.86 4.80 11.43
C ILE A 129 -4.39 3.64 12.27
N ALA A 130 -4.52 3.82 13.58
CA ALA A 130 -5.12 2.84 14.47
C ALA A 130 -6.55 2.48 14.03
N GLU A 131 -7.37 3.48 13.72
CA GLU A 131 -8.74 3.29 13.20
C GLU A 131 -8.76 2.58 11.84
N LEU A 132 -7.86 2.95 10.92
CA LEU A 132 -7.76 2.35 9.59
C LEU A 132 -7.33 0.88 9.63
N THR A 133 -6.43 0.52 10.53
CA THR A 133 -5.80 -0.80 10.60
C THR A 133 -6.44 -1.74 11.62
N GLY A 134 -7.21 -1.22 12.58
CA GLY A 134 -7.76 -1.99 13.69
C GLY A 134 -6.76 -2.25 14.82
N LEU A 135 -5.62 -1.59 14.81
CA LEU A 135 -4.60 -1.65 15.87
C LEU A 135 -4.84 -0.52 16.90
N ASP A 136 -4.21 -0.64 18.08
CA ASP A 136 -4.15 0.50 19.00
C ASP A 136 -2.98 1.44 18.67
N GLU A 137 -2.99 2.66 19.22
CA GLU A 137 -1.96 3.66 18.95
C GLU A 137 -0.56 3.24 19.40
N SER A 138 -0.46 2.48 20.49
CA SER A 138 0.80 1.94 21.00
C SER A 138 1.41 0.94 20.01
N GLN A 139 0.60 0.05 19.45
CA GLN A 139 1.02 -0.89 18.41
C GLN A 139 1.47 -0.15 17.14
N VAL A 140 0.73 0.86 16.71
CA VAL A 140 1.09 1.71 15.56
C VAL A 140 2.45 2.38 15.79
N THR A 141 2.67 2.96 16.96
CA THR A 141 3.95 3.61 17.32
C THR A 141 5.11 2.64 17.27
N GLY A 142 4.96 1.45 17.85
CA GLY A 142 5.99 0.41 17.86
C GLY A 142 6.31 -0.13 16.46
N ILE A 143 5.29 -0.38 15.66
CA ILE A 143 5.44 -0.84 14.28
C ILE A 143 6.14 0.23 13.44
N LEU A 144 5.73 1.48 13.56
CA LEU A 144 6.32 2.59 12.81
C LEU A 144 7.81 2.78 13.11
N TYR A 145 8.19 2.68 14.39
CA TYR A 145 9.59 2.71 14.80
C TYR A 145 10.40 1.59 14.12
N ARG A 146 9.93 0.34 14.23
CA ARG A 146 10.60 -0.82 13.61
C ARG A 146 10.65 -0.72 12.09
N ALA A 147 9.57 -0.25 11.47
CA ALA A 147 9.51 -0.05 10.02
C ALA A 147 10.54 0.96 9.53
N ARG A 148 10.68 2.09 10.22
CA ARG A 148 11.67 3.13 9.88
C ARG A 148 13.11 2.62 10.03
N VAL A 149 13.40 1.89 11.10
CA VAL A 149 14.74 1.28 11.31
C VAL A 149 15.05 0.28 10.20
N SER A 150 14.12 -0.61 9.88
CA SER A 150 14.30 -1.62 8.83
C SER A 150 14.43 -0.99 7.45
N LEU A 151 13.62 0.02 7.14
CA LEU A 151 13.69 0.75 5.87
C LEU A 151 15.05 1.41 5.68
N LYS A 152 15.54 2.10 6.70
CA LYS A 152 16.86 2.75 6.66
C LYS A 152 17.98 1.75 6.40
N LYS A 153 17.97 0.63 7.09
CA LYS A 153 18.98 -0.44 6.88
C LYS A 153 18.93 -1.02 5.48
N ALA A 154 17.73 -1.33 4.97
CA ALA A 154 17.54 -1.86 3.63
C ALA A 154 17.98 -0.86 2.56
N TYR A 155 17.62 0.41 2.70
CA TYR A 155 17.99 1.47 1.78
C TYR A 155 19.52 1.70 1.71
N ILE A 156 20.20 1.75 2.85
CA ILE A 156 21.66 1.90 2.94
C ILE A 156 22.37 0.71 2.28
N LYS A 157 21.93 -0.51 2.56
CA LYS A 157 22.48 -1.73 1.96
C LYS A 157 22.35 -1.74 0.43
N LEU A 158 21.20 -1.37 -0.12
CA LEU A 158 20.97 -1.31 -1.56
C LEU A 158 21.82 -0.25 -2.24
N ASN A 159 21.98 0.92 -1.65
CA ASN A 159 22.85 1.97 -2.18
C ASN A 159 24.34 1.59 -2.14
N THR A 160 24.80 0.92 -1.12
CA THR A 160 26.17 0.44 -1.00
C THR A 160 26.50 -0.58 -2.10
N ILE A 161 25.60 -1.50 -2.40
CA ILE A 161 25.75 -2.48 -3.49
C ILE A 161 25.86 -1.76 -4.85
N LYS A 162 25.04 -0.76 -5.11
CA LYS A 162 25.05 0.01 -6.36
C LYS A 162 26.40 0.76 -6.58
N GLN A 163 27.00 1.27 -5.52
CA GLN A 163 28.30 1.96 -5.59
C GLN A 163 29.46 1.04 -5.89
N HIS A 164 29.37 -0.26 -5.60
CA HIS A 164 30.43 -1.24 -5.84
C HIS A 164 30.30 -2.00 -7.17
N THR A 165 29.27 -1.72 -7.95
CA THR A 165 28.98 -2.39 -9.24
C THR A 165 29.38 -1.53 -10.44
N ILE A 166 30.01 -0.39 -10.22
CA ILE A 166 30.52 0.48 -11.30
C ILE A 166 31.97 0.14 -11.61
#